data_a95dc90de6385014c2cfc1a4a3dac031
#
_entry.id   a95dc90de6385014c2cfc1a4a3dac031
#
_cell.length_a   1.000
_cell.length_b   1.000
_cell.length_c   1.000
_cell.angle_alpha   90.00
_cell.angle_beta   90.00
_cell.angle_gamma   90.00
#
_symmetry.space_group_name_H-M   'P 1'
#
loop_
_entity.id
_entity.type
_entity.pdbx_description
1 polymer ?
#
loop_
_entity_poly.entity_id
_entity_poly.type
_entity_poly.pdbx_seq_one_letter_code
_entity_poly.pdbx_strand_id
1 'polypeptide(L)'
;MSAVAEQIRIRSLTELDVARIVAIDERLTGVYRPEVWERRIMYYLRRDPDACQVAELSGKVVGFMLSDLRGGEFGLEETSGWVERFGVDPDFQGRSIGRRLFEAVVEHMKRQGATAMRTLVERSDSDLASFLRAVGFEDAPLTALEKRI
;
A
#
# COMPACT_ATOMS: atom_id res chain seq x y z
N MET A 1 -19.00 -9.41 -30.77
CA MET A 1 -18.70 -8.13 -30.11
C MET A 1 -17.64 -8.37 -29.06
N SER A 2 -16.47 -7.84 -29.28
CA SER A 2 -15.42 -8.00 -28.30
C SER A 2 -15.73 -7.10 -27.10
N ALA A 3 -15.75 -7.67 -25.92
CA ALA A 3 -15.78 -6.86 -24.70
C ALA A 3 -14.48 -6.06 -24.65
N VAL A 4 -14.59 -4.75 -24.47
CA VAL A 4 -13.42 -3.94 -24.16
C VAL A 4 -12.87 -4.44 -22.82
N ALA A 5 -11.64 -4.93 -22.82
CA ALA A 5 -11.01 -5.36 -21.57
C ALA A 5 -10.99 -4.17 -20.61
N GLU A 6 -11.57 -4.35 -19.45
CA GLU A 6 -11.53 -3.35 -18.40
C GLU A 6 -10.07 -3.10 -18.01
N GLN A 7 -9.65 -1.85 -18.12
CA GLN A 7 -8.28 -1.48 -17.78
C GLN A 7 -8.20 -0.97 -16.37
N ILE A 8 -7.25 -1.52 -15.62
CA ILE A 8 -6.91 -1.06 -14.29
C ILE A 8 -6.03 0.18 -14.47
N ARG A 9 -6.45 1.27 -13.85
CA ARG A 9 -5.69 2.52 -13.81
C ARG A 9 -5.05 2.68 -12.43
N ILE A 10 -3.76 2.89 -12.40
CA ILE A 10 -3.04 3.21 -11.17
C ILE A 10 -2.85 4.72 -11.12
N ARG A 11 -3.21 5.34 -10.01
CA ARG A 11 -3.08 6.78 -9.81
C ARG A 11 -2.82 7.13 -8.36
N SER A 12 -2.40 8.37 -8.11
CA SER A 12 -2.16 8.85 -6.75
C SER A 12 -3.44 8.94 -5.94
N LEU A 13 -3.29 8.74 -4.64
CA LEU A 13 -4.36 8.87 -3.65
C LEU A 13 -4.94 10.29 -3.65
N THR A 14 -6.25 10.39 -3.47
CA THR A 14 -6.95 11.65 -3.21
C THR A 14 -7.89 11.51 -2.01
N GLU A 15 -8.37 12.63 -1.49
CA GLU A 15 -9.34 12.63 -0.39
C GLU A 15 -10.68 11.98 -0.77
N LEU A 16 -11.00 11.92 -2.06
CA LEU A 16 -12.22 11.31 -2.55
C LEU A 16 -12.19 9.77 -2.47
N ASP A 17 -11.04 9.19 -2.16
CA ASP A 17 -10.88 7.74 -2.11
C ASP A 17 -11.22 7.13 -0.73
N VAL A 18 -11.46 7.96 0.28
CA VAL A 18 -11.68 7.50 1.66
C VAL A 18 -12.80 6.48 1.74
N ALA A 19 -13.95 6.77 1.15
CA ALA A 19 -15.12 5.90 1.26
C ALA A 19 -14.88 4.51 0.68
N ARG A 20 -14.18 4.43 -0.45
CA ARG A 20 -13.87 3.15 -1.08
C ARG A 20 -12.82 2.36 -0.29
N ILE A 21 -11.82 3.04 0.25
CA ILE A 21 -10.80 2.40 1.09
C ILE A 21 -11.44 1.85 2.36
N VAL A 22 -12.33 2.61 2.98
CA VAL A 22 -13.11 2.14 4.15
C VAL A 22 -13.90 0.87 3.80
N ALA A 23 -14.54 0.84 2.64
CA ALA A 23 -15.31 -0.32 2.20
C ALA A 23 -14.42 -1.55 1.93
N ILE A 24 -13.26 -1.35 1.32
CA ILE A 24 -12.30 -2.42 1.08
C ILE A 24 -11.77 -2.97 2.42
N ASP A 25 -11.39 -2.09 3.33
CA ASP A 25 -10.92 -2.48 4.67
C ASP A 25 -11.98 -3.30 5.41
N GLU A 26 -13.23 -2.87 5.38
CA GLU A 26 -14.33 -3.60 6.03
C GLU A 26 -14.48 -5.01 5.45
N ARG A 27 -14.36 -5.16 4.13
CA ARG A 27 -14.43 -6.47 3.50
C ARG A 27 -13.24 -7.37 3.88
N LEU A 28 -12.08 -6.78 4.08
CA LEU A 28 -10.86 -7.53 4.44
C LEU A 28 -10.81 -7.89 5.92
N THR A 29 -11.26 -7.01 6.80
CA THR A 29 -11.12 -7.16 8.25
C THR A 29 -12.41 -7.48 8.98
N GLY A 30 -13.55 -7.20 8.36
CA GLY A 30 -14.86 -7.29 9.01
C GLY A 30 -15.18 -6.10 9.92
N VAL A 31 -14.35 -5.07 9.95
CA VAL A 31 -14.52 -3.92 10.83
C VAL A 31 -14.75 -2.65 10.02
N TYR A 32 -15.86 -1.97 10.29
CA TYR A 32 -16.17 -0.68 9.68
C TYR A 32 -15.58 0.45 10.54
N ARG A 33 -14.60 1.17 10.02
CA ARG A 33 -13.88 2.20 10.79
C ARG A 33 -13.54 3.43 9.93
N PRO A 34 -14.55 4.18 9.51
CA PRO A 34 -14.37 5.32 8.61
C PRO A 34 -13.52 6.43 9.22
N GLU A 35 -13.69 6.73 10.52
CA GLU A 35 -12.95 7.81 11.18
C GLU A 35 -11.45 7.53 11.25
N VAL A 36 -11.08 6.27 11.48
CA VAL A 36 -9.68 5.85 11.50
C VAL A 36 -9.04 6.06 10.14
N TRP A 37 -9.72 5.63 9.06
CA TRP A 37 -9.21 5.76 7.71
C TRP A 37 -9.17 7.20 7.22
N GLU A 38 -10.16 7.99 7.59
CA GLU A 38 -10.16 9.42 7.28
C GLU A 38 -8.92 10.11 7.82
N ARG A 39 -8.58 9.87 9.09
CA ARG A 39 -7.36 10.42 9.71
C ARG A 39 -6.08 9.91 9.04
N ARG A 40 -6.02 8.61 8.75
CA ARG A 40 -4.85 8.01 8.08
C ARG A 40 -4.63 8.61 6.70
N ILE A 41 -5.67 8.71 5.90
CA ILE A 41 -5.56 9.24 4.54
C ILE A 41 -5.14 10.71 4.57
N MET A 42 -5.69 11.51 5.49
CA MET A 42 -5.26 12.90 5.64
C MET A 42 -3.78 13.00 6.02
N TYR A 43 -3.29 12.10 6.86
CA TYR A 43 -1.87 12.03 7.20
C TYR A 43 -1.01 11.86 5.94
N TYR A 44 -1.35 10.88 5.09
CA TYR A 44 -0.58 10.62 3.87
C TYR A 44 -0.69 11.74 2.84
N LEU A 45 -1.87 12.33 2.69
CA LEU A 45 -2.08 13.44 1.76
C LEU A 45 -1.28 14.68 2.12
N ARG A 46 -1.06 14.93 3.41
CA ARG A 46 -0.26 16.05 3.88
C ARG A 46 1.25 15.84 3.72
N ARG A 47 1.67 14.61 3.58
CA ARG A 47 3.10 14.27 3.42
C ARG A 47 3.48 14.21 1.95
N ASP A 48 3.08 13.17 1.27
CA ASP A 48 3.40 12.94 -0.14
C ASP A 48 2.32 12.06 -0.77
N PRO A 49 1.30 12.66 -1.39
CA PRO A 49 0.21 11.87 -1.98
C PRO A 49 0.69 10.91 -3.07
N ASP A 50 1.77 11.23 -3.78
CA ASP A 50 2.28 10.38 -4.86
C ASP A 50 3.01 9.14 -4.33
N ALA A 51 3.36 9.11 -3.05
CA ALA A 51 3.86 7.91 -2.39
C ALA A 51 2.73 6.90 -2.08
N CYS A 52 1.49 7.28 -2.34
CA CYS A 52 0.31 6.48 -2.08
C CYS A 52 -0.47 6.32 -3.38
N GLN A 53 -0.73 5.06 -3.75
CA GLN A 53 -1.34 4.74 -5.03
C GLN A 53 -2.64 3.99 -4.82
N VAL A 54 -3.59 4.23 -5.71
CA VAL A 54 -4.84 3.47 -5.75
C VAL A 54 -5.01 2.86 -7.13
N ALA A 55 -5.66 1.70 -7.18
CA ALA A 55 -6.04 1.03 -8.40
C ALA A 55 -7.52 1.26 -8.65
N GLU A 56 -7.83 1.72 -9.85
CA GLU A 56 -9.19 2.08 -10.26
C GLU A 56 -9.60 1.21 -11.45
N LEU A 57 -10.79 0.67 -11.37
CA LEU A 57 -11.38 -0.13 -12.45
C LEU A 57 -12.77 0.43 -12.73
N SER A 58 -13.00 0.89 -13.95
CA SER A 58 -14.28 1.50 -14.35
C SER A 58 -14.75 2.61 -13.41
N GLY A 59 -13.80 3.46 -12.99
CA GLY A 59 -14.09 4.59 -12.09
C GLY A 59 -14.22 4.24 -10.63
N LYS A 60 -14.01 2.97 -10.24
CA LYS A 60 -14.16 2.50 -8.87
C LYS A 60 -12.81 2.04 -8.32
N VAL A 61 -12.41 2.55 -7.17
CA VAL A 61 -11.20 2.11 -6.49
C VAL A 61 -11.37 0.68 -6.00
N VAL A 62 -10.46 -0.20 -6.39
CA VAL A 62 -10.46 -1.63 -6.06
C VAL A 62 -9.21 -2.08 -5.29
N GLY A 63 -8.26 -1.19 -5.10
CA GLY A 63 -7.06 -1.47 -4.32
C GLY A 63 -6.32 -0.21 -3.95
N PHE A 64 -5.47 -0.30 -2.94
CA PHE A 64 -4.66 0.83 -2.47
C PHE A 64 -3.35 0.34 -1.86
N MET A 65 -2.34 1.18 -1.93
CA MET A 65 -1.06 0.98 -1.24
C MET A 65 -0.57 2.33 -0.73
N LEU A 66 -0.42 2.45 0.58
CA LEU A 66 -0.01 3.67 1.24
C LEU A 66 1.40 3.50 1.77
N SER A 67 2.27 4.43 1.41
CA SER A 67 3.67 4.37 1.78
C SER A 67 4.19 5.74 2.18
N ASP A 68 5.37 5.73 2.80
CA ASP A 68 6.03 6.93 3.29
C ASP A 68 7.52 6.85 3.01
N LEU A 69 8.11 7.98 2.64
CA LEU A 69 9.55 8.10 2.41
C LEU A 69 10.22 8.46 3.73
N ARG A 70 11.27 7.71 4.09
CA ARG A 70 12.01 7.93 5.33
C ARG A 70 13.51 7.89 5.09
N GLY A 71 14.24 8.74 5.83
CA GLY A 71 15.71 8.75 5.84
C GLY A 71 16.19 8.89 7.27
N GLY A 72 17.21 8.11 7.64
CA GLY A 72 17.79 8.15 8.97
C GLY A 72 17.00 7.43 10.07
N GLU A 73 15.88 6.79 9.73
CA GLU A 73 15.07 6.05 10.68
C GLU A 73 15.80 4.82 11.18
N PHE A 74 15.65 4.52 12.47
CA PHE A 74 16.24 3.32 13.10
C PHE A 74 17.76 3.20 12.92
N GLY A 75 18.49 4.32 12.85
CA GLY A 75 19.91 4.31 12.62
C GLY A 75 20.34 3.94 11.20
N LEU A 76 19.40 3.88 10.26
CA LEU A 76 19.67 3.61 8.84
C LEU A 76 19.89 4.95 8.14
N GLU A 77 21.03 5.12 7.51
CA GLU A 77 21.34 6.36 6.80
C GLU A 77 20.68 6.45 5.43
N GLU A 78 20.46 5.30 4.78
CA GLU A 78 19.87 5.32 3.44
C GLU A 78 18.40 5.75 3.47
N THR A 79 17.99 6.42 2.39
CA THR A 79 16.60 6.77 2.17
C THR A 79 15.82 5.56 1.69
N SER A 80 14.68 5.29 2.31
CA SER A 80 13.85 4.13 1.99
C SER A 80 12.37 4.50 1.93
N GLY A 81 11.65 3.75 1.10
CA GLY A 81 10.19 3.80 1.08
C GLY A 81 9.62 2.73 1.99
N TRP A 82 8.66 3.09 2.84
CA TRP A 82 8.00 2.16 3.75
C TRP A 82 6.56 1.96 3.34
N VAL A 83 6.22 0.74 2.94
CA VAL A 83 4.83 0.35 2.70
C VAL A 83 4.20 0.08 4.07
N GLU A 84 3.13 0.79 4.37
CA GLU A 84 2.50 0.73 5.69
C GLU A 84 1.08 0.17 5.64
N ARG A 85 0.36 0.37 4.54
CA ARG A 85 -1.01 -0.06 4.37
C ARG A 85 -1.22 -0.57 2.95
N PHE A 86 -1.91 -1.68 2.83
CA PHE A 86 -2.14 -2.30 1.53
C PHE A 86 -3.43 -3.11 1.58
N GLY A 87 -4.21 -3.02 0.54
CA GLY A 87 -5.41 -3.84 0.42
C GLY A 87 -5.91 -3.88 -1.02
N VAL A 88 -6.43 -5.03 -1.40
CA VAL A 88 -7.13 -5.23 -2.68
C VAL A 88 -8.50 -5.79 -2.36
N ASP A 89 -9.53 -5.22 -2.98
CA ASP A 89 -10.90 -5.69 -2.83
C ASP A 89 -10.93 -7.21 -3.13
N PRO A 90 -11.54 -8.03 -2.26
CA PRO A 90 -11.58 -9.48 -2.45
C PRO A 90 -12.11 -9.93 -3.80
N ASP A 91 -13.03 -9.18 -4.40
CA ASP A 91 -13.59 -9.52 -5.72
C ASP A 91 -12.60 -9.29 -6.87
N PHE A 92 -11.50 -8.61 -6.60
CA PHE A 92 -10.53 -8.20 -7.63
C PHE A 92 -9.13 -8.78 -7.39
N GLN A 93 -8.96 -9.65 -6.42
CA GLN A 93 -7.70 -10.34 -6.17
C GLN A 93 -7.36 -11.30 -7.31
N GLY A 94 -6.07 -11.59 -7.49
CA GLY A 94 -5.60 -12.47 -8.56
C GLY A 94 -5.48 -11.82 -9.93
N ARG A 95 -5.58 -10.48 -10.00
CA ARG A 95 -5.49 -9.71 -11.25
C ARG A 95 -4.21 -8.86 -11.34
N SER A 96 -3.20 -9.18 -10.56
CA SER A 96 -1.93 -8.45 -10.48
C SER A 96 -2.06 -6.99 -10.03
N ILE A 97 -3.16 -6.64 -9.35
CA ILE A 97 -3.39 -5.28 -8.86
C ILE A 97 -2.34 -4.88 -7.83
N GLY A 98 -2.06 -5.76 -6.86
CA GLY A 98 -1.05 -5.52 -5.84
C GLY A 98 0.33 -5.27 -6.44
N ARG A 99 0.72 -6.06 -7.41
CA ARG A 99 2.00 -5.88 -8.11
C ARG A 99 2.07 -4.55 -8.83
N ARG A 100 1.02 -4.16 -9.53
CA ARG A 100 0.98 -2.88 -10.25
C ARG A 100 1.01 -1.68 -9.30
N LEU A 101 0.30 -1.78 -8.16
CA LEU A 101 0.38 -0.76 -7.12
C LEU A 101 1.80 -0.64 -6.59
N PHE A 102 2.43 -1.76 -6.29
CA PHE A 102 3.80 -1.79 -5.78
C PHE A 102 4.80 -1.20 -6.78
N GLU A 103 4.69 -1.55 -8.04
CA GLU A 103 5.55 -1.00 -9.10
C GLU A 103 5.43 0.52 -9.19
N ALA A 104 4.22 1.06 -9.08
CA ALA A 104 3.99 2.50 -9.11
C ALA A 104 4.59 3.20 -7.88
N VAL A 105 4.45 2.61 -6.71
CA VAL A 105 5.06 3.12 -5.47
C VAL A 105 6.58 3.11 -5.57
N VAL A 106 7.17 2.01 -6.02
CA VAL A 106 8.62 1.89 -6.19
C VAL A 106 9.15 2.93 -7.17
N GLU A 107 8.48 3.12 -8.28
CA GLU A 107 8.91 4.11 -9.29
C GLU A 107 8.92 5.52 -8.70
N HIS A 108 7.90 5.88 -7.94
CA HIS A 108 7.87 7.16 -7.24
C HIS A 108 9.01 7.28 -6.21
N MET A 109 9.20 6.24 -5.41
CA MET A 109 10.24 6.23 -4.37
C MET A 109 11.66 6.36 -4.96
N LYS A 110 11.91 5.69 -6.09
CA LYS A 110 13.18 5.85 -6.82
C LYS A 110 13.41 7.29 -7.23
N ARG A 111 12.39 7.97 -7.76
CA ARG A 111 12.48 9.38 -8.14
C ARG A 111 12.77 10.28 -6.94
N GLN A 112 12.36 9.87 -5.75
CA GLN A 112 12.62 10.59 -4.51
C GLN A 112 13.94 10.24 -3.85
N GLY A 113 14.75 9.40 -4.49
CA GLY A 113 16.08 9.03 -3.99
C GLY A 113 16.12 7.81 -3.08
N ALA A 114 15.04 7.09 -2.95
CA ALA A 114 15.04 5.85 -2.15
C ALA A 114 15.87 4.77 -2.83
N THR A 115 16.64 4.05 -2.02
CA THR A 115 17.48 2.93 -2.47
C THR A 115 16.98 1.59 -1.96
N ALA A 116 15.96 1.59 -1.12
CA ALA A 116 15.33 0.37 -0.60
C ALA A 116 13.84 0.60 -0.34
N MET A 117 13.08 -0.47 -0.44
CA MET A 117 11.71 -0.53 0.05
C MET A 117 11.69 -1.42 1.29
N ARG A 118 10.93 -1.01 2.30
CA ARG A 118 10.80 -1.75 3.55
C ARG A 118 9.35 -1.85 3.96
N THR A 119 9.04 -2.86 4.73
CA THR A 119 7.72 -3.03 5.32
C THR A 119 7.82 -3.91 6.56
N LEU A 120 6.75 -3.96 7.33
CA LEU A 120 6.58 -4.91 8.41
C LEU A 120 5.34 -5.75 8.10
N VAL A 121 5.43 -7.04 8.37
CA VAL A 121 4.32 -7.96 8.15
C VAL A 121 4.14 -8.80 9.40
N GLU A 122 2.89 -8.97 9.81
CA GLU A 122 2.58 -9.86 10.93
C GLU A 122 2.90 -11.30 10.54
N ARG A 123 3.59 -12.02 11.43
CA ARG A 123 4.08 -13.39 11.12
C ARG A 123 2.96 -14.36 10.75
N SER A 124 1.76 -14.15 11.27
CA SER A 124 0.60 -14.99 10.98
C SER A 124 -0.03 -14.71 9.61
N ASP A 125 0.30 -13.59 8.98
CA ASP A 125 -0.24 -13.22 7.67
C ASP A 125 0.60 -13.82 6.55
N SER A 126 0.39 -15.11 6.29
CA SER A 126 1.15 -15.84 5.29
C SER A 126 0.86 -15.40 3.86
N ASP A 127 -0.36 -14.96 3.58
CA ASP A 127 -0.74 -14.49 2.25
C ASP A 127 -0.02 -13.19 1.90
N LEU A 128 0.00 -12.25 2.84
CA LEU A 128 0.73 -11.00 2.66
C LEU A 128 2.22 -11.26 2.54
N ALA A 129 2.79 -12.11 3.38
CA ALA A 129 4.19 -12.47 3.32
C ALA A 129 4.57 -13.08 1.96
N SER A 130 3.73 -13.99 1.44
CA SER A 130 3.94 -14.59 0.12
C SER A 130 3.92 -13.55 -1.00
N PHE A 131 2.98 -12.61 -0.96
CA PHE A 131 2.92 -11.51 -1.92
C PHE A 131 4.20 -10.67 -1.87
N LEU A 132 4.63 -10.29 -0.67
CA LEU A 132 5.84 -9.48 -0.50
C LEU A 132 7.09 -10.18 -1.03
N ARG A 133 7.23 -11.48 -0.77
CA ARG A 133 8.33 -12.28 -1.33
C ARG A 133 8.27 -12.30 -2.86
N ALA A 134 7.08 -12.46 -3.41
CA ALA A 134 6.88 -12.53 -4.87
C ALA A 134 7.27 -11.23 -5.57
N VAL A 135 7.12 -10.07 -4.92
CA VAL A 135 7.55 -8.79 -5.48
C VAL A 135 8.98 -8.40 -5.10
N GLY A 136 9.72 -9.29 -4.45
CA GLY A 136 11.16 -9.15 -4.25
C GLY A 136 11.62 -8.77 -2.85
N PHE A 137 10.72 -8.71 -1.85
CA PHE A 137 11.15 -8.47 -0.49
C PHE A 137 11.91 -9.66 0.08
N GLU A 138 12.97 -9.37 0.80
CA GLU A 138 13.80 -10.30 1.53
C GLU A 138 13.86 -9.89 3.00
N ASP A 139 14.39 -10.77 3.85
CA ASP A 139 14.57 -10.42 5.26
C ASP A 139 15.57 -9.27 5.36
N ALA A 140 15.16 -8.19 6.02
CA ALA A 140 16.04 -7.07 6.32
C ALA A 140 16.86 -7.33 7.58
N PRO A 141 18.04 -6.71 7.72
CA PRO A 141 18.85 -6.84 8.96
C PRO A 141 18.27 -5.98 10.09
N LEU A 142 16.96 -6.08 10.30
CA LEU A 142 16.21 -5.33 11.31
C LEU A 142 15.33 -6.30 12.07
N THR A 143 15.10 -5.99 13.34
CA THR A 143 14.20 -6.77 14.18
C THR A 143 13.15 -5.85 14.77
N ALA A 144 11.88 -6.22 14.63
CA ALA A 144 10.80 -5.53 15.32
C ALA A 144 10.79 -5.95 16.79
N LEU A 145 10.83 -4.99 17.71
CA LEU A 145 10.80 -5.23 19.14
C LEU A 145 9.52 -4.67 19.72
N GLU A 146 8.96 -5.38 20.69
CA GLU A 146 7.71 -4.99 21.36
C GLU A 146 7.84 -5.15 22.86
N LYS A 147 7.29 -4.20 23.60
CA LYS A 147 7.15 -4.27 25.05
C LYS A 147 5.71 -3.92 25.42
N ARG A 148 5.02 -4.85 26.06
CA ARG A 148 3.68 -4.60 26.60
C ARG A 148 3.80 -3.75 27.87
N ILE A 149 2.87 -2.82 28.06
CA ILE A 149 2.81 -1.92 29.21
C ILE A 149 1.40 -1.89 29.82
#